data_30147a9c31bfa2e8992422b59ee463d4
#
_entry.id   30147a9c31bfa2e8992422b59ee463d4
#
_cell.length_a   1.000
_cell.length_b   1.000
_cell.length_c   1.000
_cell.angle_alpha   90.00
_cell.angle_beta   90.00
_cell.angle_gamma   90.00
#
_symmetry.space_group_name_H-M   'P 1'
#
loop_
_entity.id
_entity.type
_entity.pdbx_description
1 polymer ?
#
loop_
_entity_poly.entity_id
_entity_poly.type
_entity_poly.pdbx_seq_one_letter_code
_entity_poly.pdbx_strand_id
1 'polypeptide(L)'
;MMKKIFNKKGETYIDVAIIVMIVAFVLVFSVNMVSLVALNQNMKTTADQIVDYATVQGTTDIGSYINDLRDKTGIDFTYSFSGTDYHNGQKVQLGDVIEVRLTYRVSILGFGEAIFPVTIKASASGISQVYWK
;
A
#
# COMPACT_ATOMS: atom_id res chain seq x y z
N MET A 1 -43.77 -1.69 3.88
CA MET A 1 -43.24 -0.71 4.82
C MET A 1 -43.86 -0.90 6.19
N MET A 2 -43.12 -0.62 7.20
CA MET A 2 -43.50 -0.87 8.57
C MET A 2 -44.51 0.12 9.14
N LYS A 3 -44.95 1.09 8.36
CA LYS A 3 -45.86 2.13 8.81
C LYS A 3 -47.17 1.61 9.41
N LYS A 4 -47.64 0.49 8.93
CA LYS A 4 -48.90 -0.12 9.43
C LYS A 4 -48.72 -0.82 10.74
N ILE A 5 -47.52 -1.11 11.15
CA ILE A 5 -47.22 -1.90 12.32
C ILE A 5 -46.90 -1.01 13.52
N PHE A 6 -46.23 0.07 13.28
CA PHE A 6 -45.80 1.01 14.32
C PHE A 6 -46.55 2.29 14.30
N ASN A 7 -46.79 2.90 15.47
CA ASN A 7 -47.28 4.26 15.53
C ASN A 7 -46.18 5.20 15.03
N LYS A 8 -46.51 6.47 14.83
CA LYS A 8 -45.59 7.45 14.25
C LYS A 8 -44.29 7.58 15.05
N LYS A 9 -44.34 7.47 16.38
CA LYS A 9 -43.13 7.54 17.22
C LYS A 9 -42.23 6.35 17.01
N GLY A 10 -42.78 5.16 17.01
CA GLY A 10 -41.98 3.94 16.79
C GLY A 10 -41.38 3.92 15.42
N GLU A 11 -42.11 4.34 14.41
CA GLU A 11 -41.62 4.42 13.05
C GLU A 11 -40.48 5.41 12.93
N THR A 12 -40.59 6.58 13.55
CA THR A 12 -39.53 7.59 13.52
C THR A 12 -38.27 7.10 14.18
N TYR A 13 -38.34 6.41 15.30
CA TYR A 13 -37.17 5.86 15.99
C TYR A 13 -36.49 4.81 15.15
N ILE A 14 -37.25 3.96 14.48
CA ILE A 14 -36.69 2.91 13.63
C ILE A 14 -36.00 3.53 12.41
N ASP A 15 -36.63 4.53 11.78
CA ASP A 15 -36.05 5.22 10.63
C ASP A 15 -34.72 5.89 11.00
N VAL A 16 -34.70 6.58 12.15
CA VAL A 16 -33.48 7.20 12.65
C VAL A 16 -32.41 6.17 12.92
N ALA A 17 -32.75 5.04 13.55
CA ALA A 17 -31.79 3.99 13.82
C ALA A 17 -31.20 3.42 12.54
N ILE A 18 -32.02 3.20 11.52
CA ILE A 18 -31.53 2.71 10.23
C ILE A 18 -30.61 3.71 9.57
N ILE A 19 -30.95 5.00 9.58
CA ILE A 19 -30.12 6.04 9.00
C ILE A 19 -28.78 6.13 9.72
N VAL A 20 -28.77 6.09 11.05
CA VAL A 20 -27.53 6.11 11.84
C VAL A 20 -26.65 4.91 11.51
N MET A 21 -27.25 3.73 11.36
CA MET A 21 -26.53 2.52 11.02
C MET A 21 -25.87 2.64 9.62
N ILE A 22 -26.61 3.17 8.64
CA ILE A 22 -26.09 3.37 7.28
C ILE A 22 -24.95 4.37 7.29
N VAL A 23 -25.11 5.49 8.00
CA VAL A 23 -24.08 6.52 8.09
C VAL A 23 -22.83 5.96 8.76
N ALA A 24 -22.99 5.22 9.85
CA ALA A 24 -21.86 4.59 10.53
C ALA A 24 -21.11 3.62 9.59
N PHE A 25 -21.86 2.82 8.84
CA PHE A 25 -21.29 1.88 7.89
C PHE A 25 -20.48 2.61 6.80
N VAL A 26 -21.04 3.67 6.24
CA VAL A 26 -20.38 4.47 5.21
C VAL A 26 -19.11 5.11 5.76
N LEU A 27 -19.14 5.61 7.00
CA LEU A 27 -17.98 6.23 7.62
C LEU A 27 -16.86 5.22 7.82
N VAL A 28 -17.16 4.03 8.34
CA VAL A 28 -16.15 2.99 8.54
C VAL A 28 -15.53 2.59 7.20
N PHE A 29 -16.36 2.39 6.19
CA PHE A 29 -15.87 2.04 4.86
C PHE A 29 -14.98 3.15 4.28
N SER A 30 -15.39 4.41 4.45
CA SER A 30 -14.63 5.56 3.93
C SER A 30 -13.26 5.67 4.58
N VAL A 31 -13.17 5.48 5.90
CA VAL A 31 -11.90 5.52 6.62
C VAL A 31 -10.96 4.41 6.11
N ASN A 32 -11.49 3.21 5.91
CA ASN A 32 -10.69 2.10 5.38
C ASN A 32 -10.18 2.41 3.97
N MET A 33 -11.01 3.00 3.12
CA MET A 33 -10.60 3.36 1.76
C MET A 33 -9.51 4.42 1.75
N VAL A 34 -9.64 5.45 2.58
CA VAL A 34 -8.62 6.50 2.70
C VAL A 34 -7.29 5.89 3.17
N SER A 35 -7.35 4.98 4.13
CA SER A 35 -6.15 4.31 4.64
C SER A 35 -5.46 3.50 3.55
N LEU A 36 -6.23 2.81 2.71
CA LEU A 36 -5.67 2.05 1.59
C LEU A 36 -4.99 2.96 0.56
N VAL A 37 -5.62 4.07 0.22
CA VAL A 37 -5.04 5.02 -0.73
C VAL A 37 -3.73 5.60 -0.17
N ALA A 38 -3.73 5.99 1.10
CA ALA A 38 -2.53 6.52 1.75
C ALA A 38 -1.41 5.48 1.77
N LEU A 39 -1.73 4.23 2.09
CA LEU A 39 -0.76 3.15 2.12
C LEU A 39 -0.19 2.89 0.72
N ASN A 40 -1.03 2.89 -0.31
CA ASN A 40 -0.58 2.71 -1.68
C ASN A 40 0.37 3.82 -2.11
N GLN A 41 0.07 5.08 -1.77
CA GLN A 41 0.94 6.21 -2.06
C GLN A 41 2.26 6.11 -1.31
N ASN A 42 2.24 5.72 -0.05
CA ASN A 42 3.44 5.52 0.74
C ASN A 42 4.32 4.41 0.16
N MET A 43 3.71 3.32 -0.27
CA MET A 43 4.42 2.21 -0.91
C MET A 43 5.09 2.66 -2.20
N LYS A 44 4.39 3.44 -3.03
CA LYS A 44 4.94 3.95 -4.28
C LYS A 44 6.10 4.91 -4.01
N THR A 45 5.95 5.81 -3.06
CA THR A 45 7.02 6.73 -2.66
C THR A 45 8.25 5.96 -2.17
N THR A 46 8.03 4.91 -1.36
CA THR A 46 9.10 4.05 -0.87
C THR A 46 9.79 3.34 -2.03
N ALA A 47 9.03 2.83 -2.99
CA ALA A 47 9.61 2.20 -4.18
C ALA A 47 10.47 3.18 -4.97
N ASP A 48 10.00 4.41 -5.15
CA ASP A 48 10.76 5.46 -5.83
C ASP A 48 12.07 5.77 -5.09
N GLN A 49 12.01 5.87 -3.77
CA GLN A 49 13.20 6.11 -2.94
C GLN A 49 14.22 4.97 -3.06
N ILE A 50 13.75 3.74 -3.06
CA ILE A 50 14.62 2.57 -3.20
C ILE A 50 15.30 2.58 -4.57
N VAL A 51 14.55 2.86 -5.63
CA VAL A 51 15.09 2.91 -6.98
C VAL A 51 16.09 4.06 -7.12
N ASP A 52 15.76 5.24 -6.60
CA ASP A 52 16.67 6.38 -6.66
C ASP A 52 18.00 6.07 -5.97
N TYR A 53 17.94 5.45 -4.79
CA TYR A 53 19.14 5.05 -4.08
C TYR A 53 19.92 3.99 -4.86
N ALA A 54 19.23 3.00 -5.41
CA ALA A 54 19.85 1.94 -6.18
C ALA A 54 20.51 2.48 -7.45
N THR A 55 19.87 3.43 -8.14
CA THR A 55 20.46 4.03 -9.36
C THR A 55 21.70 4.83 -9.05
N VAL A 56 21.73 5.57 -7.95
CA VAL A 56 22.89 6.34 -7.52
C VAL A 56 24.04 5.42 -7.11
N GLN A 57 23.74 4.33 -6.41
CA GLN A 57 24.76 3.35 -6.00
C GLN A 57 25.12 2.39 -7.13
N GLY A 58 24.29 2.27 -8.14
CA GLY A 58 24.53 1.34 -9.26
C GLY A 58 24.45 -0.13 -8.88
N THR A 59 23.71 -0.46 -7.84
CA THR A 59 23.59 -1.84 -7.36
C THR A 59 22.25 -2.06 -6.69
N THR A 60 21.81 -3.31 -6.67
CA THR A 60 20.63 -3.72 -5.92
C THR A 60 20.97 -4.24 -4.52
N ASP A 61 22.28 -4.26 -4.16
CA ASP A 61 22.74 -4.67 -2.84
C ASP A 61 22.59 -3.53 -1.83
N ILE A 62 21.34 -3.18 -1.54
CA ILE A 62 20.99 -2.07 -0.67
C ILE A 62 20.04 -2.52 0.45
N GLY A 63 20.23 -3.76 0.94
CA GLY A 63 19.34 -4.34 1.95
C GLY A 63 19.28 -3.53 3.24
N SER A 64 20.42 -2.97 3.67
CA SER A 64 20.45 -2.14 4.89
C SER A 64 19.60 -0.86 4.73
N TYR A 65 19.65 -0.23 3.57
CA TYR A 65 18.82 0.93 3.27
C TYR A 65 17.35 0.57 3.27
N ILE A 66 17.01 -0.56 2.66
CA ILE A 66 15.62 -1.04 2.61
C ILE A 66 15.09 -1.34 4.01
N ASN A 67 15.91 -1.98 4.86
CA ASN A 67 15.53 -2.26 6.24
C ASN A 67 15.30 -0.97 7.03
N ASP A 68 16.13 0.04 6.79
CA ASP A 68 15.97 1.35 7.41
C ASP A 68 14.65 2.01 7.00
N LEU A 69 14.28 1.88 5.73
CA LEU A 69 12.99 2.38 5.23
C LEU A 69 11.82 1.64 5.86
N ARG A 70 11.92 0.32 6.04
CA ARG A 70 10.88 -0.44 6.75
C ARG A 70 10.67 0.07 8.16
N ASP A 71 11.75 0.35 8.87
CA ASP A 71 11.69 0.88 10.23
C ASP A 71 11.05 2.27 10.24
N LYS A 72 11.42 3.13 9.30
CA LYS A 72 10.91 4.50 9.24
C LYS A 72 9.45 4.57 8.84
N THR A 73 9.03 3.73 7.90
CA THR A 73 7.63 3.75 7.42
C THR A 73 6.71 2.93 8.30
N GLY A 74 7.26 1.99 9.07
CA GLY A 74 6.47 1.05 9.84
C GLY A 74 5.73 0.02 8.98
N ILE A 75 6.06 -0.07 7.70
CA ILE A 75 5.43 -1.01 6.77
C ILE A 75 6.40 -2.17 6.54
N ASP A 76 5.94 -3.37 6.85
CA ASP A 76 6.73 -4.58 6.66
C ASP A 76 6.48 -5.15 5.26
N PHE A 77 6.90 -4.41 4.26
CA PHE A 77 6.74 -4.82 2.87
C PHE A 77 7.81 -5.83 2.46
N THR A 78 7.48 -6.65 1.46
CA THR A 78 8.47 -7.48 0.78
C THR A 78 8.89 -6.78 -0.51
N TYR A 79 10.12 -7.01 -0.93
CA TYR A 79 10.64 -6.37 -2.13
C TYR A 79 11.31 -7.39 -3.04
N SER A 80 11.34 -7.07 -4.33
CA SER A 80 12.08 -7.83 -5.31
C SER A 80 12.52 -6.91 -6.42
N PHE A 81 13.65 -7.24 -7.03
CA PHE A 81 14.13 -6.55 -8.23
C PHE A 81 13.87 -7.44 -9.43
N SER A 82 13.22 -6.89 -10.44
CA SER A 82 12.90 -7.63 -11.66
C SER A 82 13.18 -6.76 -12.87
N GLY A 83 13.42 -7.38 -14.02
CA GLY A 83 13.73 -6.66 -15.24
C GLY A 83 15.09 -5.95 -15.21
N THR A 84 15.94 -6.29 -14.24
CA THR A 84 17.25 -5.66 -14.04
C THR A 84 18.32 -6.55 -14.64
N ASP A 85 19.15 -5.98 -15.52
CA ASP A 85 20.31 -6.68 -16.08
C ASP A 85 21.53 -6.43 -15.18
N TYR A 86 22.10 -7.50 -14.64
CA TYR A 86 23.23 -7.40 -13.72
C TYR A 86 24.54 -7.52 -14.48
N HIS A 87 25.48 -6.63 -14.16
CA HIS A 87 26.80 -6.63 -14.75
C HIS A 87 27.72 -7.63 -14.04
N ASN A 88 27.75 -7.60 -12.73
CA ASN A 88 28.60 -8.46 -11.92
C ASN A 88 27.97 -8.63 -10.54
N GLY A 89 27.40 -9.77 -10.28
CA GLY A 89 26.65 -9.97 -9.05
C GLY A 89 25.40 -9.10 -9.03
N GLN A 90 25.33 -8.19 -8.07
CA GLN A 90 24.19 -7.27 -7.93
C GLN A 90 24.45 -5.87 -8.49
N LYS A 91 25.60 -5.68 -9.17
CA LYS A 91 25.95 -4.40 -9.76
C LYS A 91 25.22 -4.20 -11.08
N VAL A 92 24.80 -2.98 -11.33
CA VAL A 92 24.06 -2.62 -12.55
C VAL A 92 24.89 -1.57 -13.29
N GLN A 93 25.13 -1.82 -14.56
CA GLN A 93 25.95 -0.94 -15.37
C GLN A 93 25.22 0.34 -15.73
N LEU A 94 25.97 1.41 -15.96
CA LEU A 94 25.42 2.69 -16.38
C LEU A 94 24.49 2.54 -17.58
N GLY A 95 23.31 3.10 -17.47
CA GLY A 95 22.31 3.04 -18.53
C GLY A 95 21.37 1.87 -18.46
N ASP A 96 21.67 0.87 -17.63
CA ASP A 96 20.78 -0.28 -17.47
C ASP A 96 19.67 0.03 -16.45
N VAL A 97 18.54 -0.63 -16.62
CA VAL A 97 17.34 -0.36 -15.81
C VAL A 97 17.43 -1.12 -14.50
N ILE A 98 17.07 -0.42 -13.43
CA ILE A 98 16.81 -1.04 -12.12
C ILE A 98 15.33 -0.90 -11.84
N GLU A 99 14.65 -2.01 -11.63
CA GLU A 99 13.22 -2.05 -11.33
C GLU A 99 13.02 -2.77 -10.00
N VAL A 100 12.27 -2.13 -9.10
CA VAL A 100 11.90 -2.72 -7.82
C VAL A 100 10.39 -2.89 -7.76
N ARG A 101 9.97 -3.99 -7.16
CA ARG A 101 8.56 -4.25 -6.86
C ARG A 101 8.41 -4.48 -5.37
N LEU A 102 7.47 -3.75 -4.78
CA LEU A 102 7.13 -3.89 -3.37
C LEU A 102 5.75 -4.51 -3.25
N THR A 103 5.61 -5.40 -2.29
CA THR A 103 4.34 -6.06 -2.01
C THR A 103 4.06 -5.97 -0.52
N TYR A 104 2.84 -5.58 -0.17
CA TYR A 104 2.41 -5.53 1.22
C TYR A 104 0.99 -6.05 1.33
N ARG A 105 0.79 -6.96 2.28
CA ARG A 105 -0.54 -7.47 2.59
C ARG A 105 -1.11 -6.72 3.77
N VAL A 106 -2.31 -6.20 3.57
CA VAL A 106 -3.04 -5.51 4.62
C VAL A 106 -4.41 -6.16 4.75
N SER A 107 -4.89 -6.25 6.00
CA SER A 107 -6.23 -6.75 6.27
C SER A 107 -7.13 -5.58 6.58
N ILE A 108 -8.24 -5.49 5.85
CA ILE A 108 -9.26 -4.48 6.09
C ILE A 108 -10.32 -5.09 6.98
N LEU A 109 -10.59 -4.43 8.09
CA LEU A 109 -11.70 -4.82 8.95
C LEU A 109 -13.01 -4.50 8.25
N GLY A 110 -13.75 -5.56 7.93
CA GLY A 110 -15.12 -5.41 7.49
C GLY A 110 -16.04 -5.18 8.68
N PHE A 111 -17.31 -5.29 8.42
CA PHE A 111 -18.29 -5.17 9.50
C PHE A 111 -18.30 -6.45 10.31
N GLY A 112 -18.17 -6.33 11.63
CA GLY A 112 -18.06 -7.46 12.53
C GLY A 112 -16.67 -8.10 12.47
N GLU A 113 -16.62 -9.40 12.34
CA GLU A 113 -15.35 -10.15 12.31
C GLU A 113 -14.82 -10.37 10.90
N ALA A 114 -15.52 -9.87 9.87
CA ALA A 114 -15.08 -10.05 8.50
C ALA A 114 -13.79 -9.28 8.23
N ILE A 115 -12.76 -9.99 7.79
CA ILE A 115 -11.48 -9.42 7.44
C ILE A 115 -11.24 -9.70 5.96
N PHE A 116 -10.98 -8.63 5.20
CA PHE A 116 -10.69 -8.75 3.79
C PHE A 116 -9.19 -8.56 3.56
N PRO A 117 -8.45 -9.60 3.17
CA PRO A 117 -7.04 -9.42 2.85
C PRO A 117 -6.91 -8.71 1.50
N VAL A 118 -6.12 -7.65 1.49
CA VAL A 118 -5.82 -6.89 0.28
C VAL A 118 -4.32 -6.87 0.10
N THR A 119 -3.86 -7.14 -1.12
CA THR A 119 -2.45 -7.05 -1.46
C THR A 119 -2.20 -5.75 -2.19
N ILE A 120 -1.31 -4.93 -1.65
CA ILE A 120 -0.90 -3.67 -2.27
C ILE A 120 0.44 -3.90 -2.93
N LYS A 121 0.53 -3.54 -4.21
CA LYS A 121 1.76 -3.67 -4.98
C LYS A 121 2.15 -2.29 -5.49
N ALA A 122 3.44 -2.00 -5.39
CA ALA A 122 4.00 -0.79 -5.95
C ALA A 122 5.28 -1.15 -6.69
N SER A 123 5.55 -0.44 -7.77
CA SER A 123 6.78 -0.67 -8.53
C SER A 123 7.33 0.67 -8.97
N ALA A 124 8.65 0.71 -9.14
CA ALA A 124 9.35 1.86 -9.65
C ALA A 124 10.56 1.39 -10.43
N SER A 125 10.98 2.17 -11.41
CA SER A 125 12.14 1.86 -12.23
C SER A 125 12.97 3.11 -12.44
N GLY A 126 14.26 2.90 -12.63
CA GLY A 126 15.21 3.98 -12.91
C GLY A 126 16.39 3.42 -13.68
N ILE A 127 17.31 4.29 -14.04
CA ILE A 127 18.49 3.93 -14.83
C ILE A 127 19.72 4.08 -13.95
N SER A 128 20.57 3.05 -13.92
CA SER A 128 21.83 3.10 -13.16
C SER A 128 22.69 4.27 -13.63
N GLN A 129 23.22 5.00 -12.65
CA GLN A 129 24.07 6.17 -12.91
C GLN A 129 25.55 5.87 -12.66
N VAL A 130 25.90 4.62 -12.39
CA VAL A 130 27.26 4.22 -12.04
C VAL A 130 27.84 3.36 -13.14
N TYR A 131 29.05 3.70 -13.59
CA TYR A 131 29.81 2.90 -14.54
C TYR A 131 30.71 1.93 -13.76
N TRP A 132 30.54 0.66 -13.99
CA TRP A 132 31.36 -0.40 -13.38
C TRP A 132 32.38 -0.89 -14.38
N LYS A 133 33.61 -0.95 -13.96
CA LYS A 133 34.70 -1.49 -14.80
C LYS A 133 34.78 -3.01 -14.72
#